data_331840ea4e5abdf6a41c7a18e8c11ab2
#
_entry.id   331840ea4e5abdf6a41c7a18e8c11ab2
#
_cell.length_a   1.000
_cell.length_b   1.000
_cell.length_c   1.000
_cell.angle_alpha   90.00
_cell.angle_beta   90.00
_cell.angle_gamma   90.00
#
_symmetry.space_group_name_H-M   'P 1'
#
loop_
_entity.id
_entity.type
_entity.pdbx_description
1 polymer ?
#
loop_
_entity_poly.entity_id
_entity_poly.type
_entity_poly.pdbx_seq_one_letter_code
_entity_poly.pdbx_strand_id
1 'polypeptide(L)'
;MSGRPLLRMTLPARAEAMAEMRRALAQALERLHIPAREQERLILAVHEACTNVIRHAYRECVGGCIGLCVEHVRGQLRIRLRDRAPPVDPRCVRPRDLSECRAGGLGVNIIDETMDRWRLRPLKHRAGNVLCMRRRLRKESGP
;
A
#
# COMPACT_ATOMS: atom_id res chain seq x y z
N MET A 1 19.85 9.74 -1.81
CA MET A 1 19.85 9.67 -0.34
C MET A 1 18.45 9.39 0.15
N SER A 2 18.28 8.30 0.85
CA SER A 2 17.01 8.01 1.49
C SER A 2 16.86 8.90 2.72
N GLY A 3 15.96 9.85 2.68
CA GLY A 3 15.60 10.63 3.85
C GLY A 3 14.91 9.74 4.89
N ARG A 4 14.69 10.32 6.06
CA ARG A 4 13.93 9.63 7.11
C ARG A 4 12.51 9.37 6.60
N PRO A 5 11.98 8.13 6.70
CA PRO A 5 10.64 7.84 6.22
C PRO A 5 9.58 8.65 7.02
N LEU A 6 8.51 9.02 6.33
CA LEU A 6 7.36 9.67 6.97
C LEU A 6 6.65 8.73 7.93
N LEU A 7 6.62 7.45 7.58
CA LEU A 7 5.98 6.42 8.37
C LEU A 7 6.70 5.09 8.15
N ARG A 8 6.95 4.40 9.24
CA ARG A 8 7.44 3.01 9.22
C ARG A 8 6.73 2.27 10.34
N MET A 9 5.99 1.23 9.99
CA MET A 9 5.27 0.45 10.98
C MET A 9 5.15 -1.00 10.55
N THR A 10 4.95 -1.88 11.52
CA THR A 10 4.63 -3.28 11.29
C THR A 10 3.29 -3.57 11.94
N LEU A 11 2.41 -4.22 11.19
CA LEU A 11 1.05 -4.52 11.62
C LEU A 11 0.78 -6.02 11.52
N PRO A 12 -0.03 -6.58 12.44
CA PRO A 12 -0.55 -7.92 12.21
C PRO A 12 -1.42 -7.92 10.94
N ALA A 13 -1.31 -9.00 10.17
CA ALA A 13 -2.04 -9.14 8.90
C ALA A 13 -3.49 -9.58 9.16
N ARG A 14 -4.28 -8.69 9.73
CA ARG A 14 -5.69 -8.91 10.03
C ARG A 14 -6.48 -7.61 9.95
N ALA A 15 -7.77 -7.75 9.68
CA ALA A 15 -8.66 -6.61 9.44
C ALA A 15 -8.70 -5.61 10.61
N GLU A 16 -8.60 -6.09 11.83
CA GLU A 16 -8.64 -5.26 13.04
C GLU A 16 -7.49 -4.27 13.14
N ALA A 17 -6.36 -4.55 12.48
CA ALA A 17 -5.20 -3.66 12.48
C ALA A 17 -5.33 -2.50 11.49
N MET A 18 -6.31 -2.54 10.60
CA MET A 18 -6.44 -1.55 9.53
C MET A 18 -6.81 -0.16 10.05
N ALA A 19 -7.57 -0.05 11.14
CA ALA A 19 -7.90 1.24 11.74
C ALA A 19 -6.64 1.97 12.22
N GLU A 20 -5.71 1.25 12.84
CA GLU A 20 -4.43 1.80 13.28
C GLU A 20 -3.58 2.26 12.10
N MET A 21 -3.54 1.47 11.04
CA MET A 21 -2.82 1.82 9.82
C MET A 21 -3.37 3.12 9.21
N ARG A 22 -4.70 3.22 9.06
CA ARG A 22 -5.32 4.42 8.49
C ARG A 22 -5.00 5.66 9.31
N ARG A 23 -5.05 5.55 10.63
CA ARG A 23 -4.77 6.66 11.54
C ARG A 23 -3.31 7.12 11.44
N ALA A 24 -2.38 6.18 11.45
CA ALA A 24 -0.96 6.48 11.33
C ALA A 24 -0.62 7.10 9.97
N LEU A 25 -1.20 6.57 8.90
CA LEU A 25 -0.99 7.08 7.55
C LEU A 25 -1.58 8.49 7.39
N ALA A 26 -2.77 8.73 7.93
CA ALA A 26 -3.38 10.07 7.91
C ALA A 26 -2.48 11.11 8.58
N GLN A 27 -1.93 10.79 9.76
CA GLN A 27 -1.02 11.69 10.47
C GLN A 27 0.25 11.96 9.67
N ALA A 28 0.79 10.95 9.02
CA ALA A 28 1.98 11.12 8.19
C ALA A 28 1.69 12.01 6.98
N LEU A 29 0.57 11.82 6.32
CA LEU A 29 0.19 12.60 5.13
C LEU A 29 -0.13 14.06 5.45
N GLU A 30 -0.65 14.36 6.64
CA GLU A 30 -0.91 15.74 7.07
C GLU A 30 0.33 16.62 7.00
N ARG A 31 1.51 16.06 7.22
CA ARG A 31 2.77 16.79 7.15
C ARG A 31 3.11 17.28 5.74
N LEU A 32 2.47 16.75 4.74
CA LEU A 32 2.77 17.05 3.34
C LEU A 32 1.92 18.19 2.76
N HIS A 33 0.94 18.66 3.50
CA HIS A 33 0.05 19.77 3.09
C HIS A 33 -0.58 19.52 1.71
N ILE A 34 -1.04 18.29 1.49
CA ILE A 34 -1.76 17.93 0.28
C ILE A 34 -3.28 18.02 0.53
N PRO A 35 -4.09 18.20 -0.54
CA PRO A 35 -5.54 18.31 -0.36
C PRO A 35 -6.14 17.11 0.39
N ALA A 36 -7.15 17.36 1.22
CA ALA A 36 -7.81 16.30 2.01
C ALA A 36 -8.33 15.17 1.12
N ARG A 37 -8.87 15.50 -0.03
CA ARG A 37 -9.37 14.53 -1.00
C ARG A 37 -8.26 13.59 -1.49
N GLU A 38 -7.09 14.14 -1.74
CA GLU A 38 -5.91 13.36 -2.15
C GLU A 38 -5.47 12.43 -1.02
N GLN A 39 -5.47 12.93 0.23
CA GLN A 39 -5.14 12.12 1.40
C GLN A 39 -6.09 10.93 1.54
N GLU A 40 -7.39 11.16 1.40
CA GLU A 40 -8.40 10.12 1.50
C GLU A 40 -8.22 9.03 0.44
N ARG A 41 -7.91 9.43 -0.78
CA ARG A 41 -7.67 8.49 -1.88
C ARG A 41 -6.43 7.64 -1.63
N LEU A 42 -5.36 8.25 -1.14
CA LEU A 42 -4.12 7.55 -0.80
C LEU A 42 -4.35 6.55 0.34
N ILE A 43 -5.07 6.94 1.38
CA ILE A 43 -5.40 6.07 2.51
C ILE A 43 -6.23 4.88 2.03
N LEU A 44 -7.22 5.13 1.19
CA LEU A 44 -8.06 4.07 0.64
C LEU A 44 -7.24 3.08 -0.19
N ALA A 45 -6.36 3.58 -1.04
CA ALA A 45 -5.50 2.73 -1.87
C ALA A 45 -4.59 1.83 -1.01
N VAL A 46 -3.98 2.39 0.03
CA VAL A 46 -3.13 1.62 0.94
C VAL A 46 -3.95 0.61 1.74
N HIS A 47 -5.15 1.01 2.20
CA HIS A 47 -6.07 0.10 2.89
C HIS A 47 -6.39 -1.12 2.02
N GLU A 48 -6.74 -0.89 0.77
CA GLU A 48 -7.05 -1.97 -0.17
C GLU A 48 -5.83 -2.84 -0.47
N ALA A 49 -4.64 -2.24 -0.56
CA ALA A 49 -3.41 -3.00 -0.74
C ALA A 49 -3.14 -3.92 0.46
N CYS A 50 -3.32 -3.43 1.68
CA CYS A 50 -3.18 -4.24 2.90
C CYS A 50 -4.23 -5.35 2.95
N THR A 51 -5.47 -5.06 2.61
CA THR A 51 -6.55 -6.04 2.57
C THR A 51 -6.24 -7.15 1.56
N ASN A 52 -5.68 -6.79 0.40
CA ASN A 52 -5.27 -7.78 -0.59
C ASN A 52 -4.17 -8.70 -0.06
N VAL A 53 -3.21 -8.18 0.68
CA VAL A 53 -2.17 -8.99 1.32
C VAL A 53 -2.80 -9.98 2.31
N ILE A 54 -3.71 -9.51 3.16
CA ILE A 54 -4.39 -10.35 4.15
C ILE A 54 -5.16 -11.49 3.47
N ARG A 55 -5.93 -11.19 2.44
CA ARG A 55 -6.80 -12.15 1.78
C ARG A 55 -6.07 -13.09 0.83
N HIS A 56 -5.15 -12.56 0.04
CA HIS A 56 -4.55 -13.32 -1.05
C HIS A 56 -3.15 -13.85 -0.72
N ALA A 57 -2.30 -13.05 -0.10
CA ALA A 57 -0.96 -13.48 0.24
C ALA A 57 -0.96 -14.41 1.46
N TYR A 58 -1.65 -14.03 2.53
CA TYR A 58 -1.73 -14.82 3.75
C TYR A 58 -2.93 -15.75 3.80
N ARG A 59 -3.89 -15.61 2.89
CA ARG A 59 -5.12 -16.42 2.85
C ARG A 59 -5.83 -16.44 4.21
N GLU A 60 -5.85 -15.28 4.88
CA GLU A 60 -6.44 -15.13 6.22
C GLU A 60 -5.81 -16.00 7.30
N CYS A 61 -4.59 -16.49 7.08
CA CYS A 61 -3.85 -17.25 8.08
C CYS A 61 -3.44 -16.38 9.27
N VAL A 62 -3.56 -16.93 10.46
CA VAL A 62 -3.17 -16.23 11.70
C VAL A 62 -1.65 -16.18 11.81
N GLY A 63 -1.12 -15.04 12.27
CA GLY A 63 0.29 -14.88 12.60
C GLY A 63 1.14 -14.16 11.55
N GLY A 64 0.57 -13.79 10.40
CA GLY A 64 1.28 -12.98 9.42
C GLY A 64 1.39 -11.52 9.85
N CYS A 65 2.36 -10.80 9.29
CA CYS A 65 2.51 -9.36 9.52
C CYS A 65 2.77 -8.62 8.20
N ILE A 66 2.50 -7.33 8.22
CA ILE A 66 2.71 -6.44 7.09
C ILE A 66 3.62 -5.31 7.53
N GLY A 67 4.71 -5.10 6.82
CA GLY A 67 5.56 -3.92 7.00
C GLY A 67 5.10 -2.82 6.05
N LEU A 68 4.85 -1.63 6.58
CA LEU A 68 4.48 -0.45 5.80
C LEU A 68 5.57 0.61 5.93
N CYS A 69 6.06 1.10 4.81
CA CYS A 69 7.03 2.19 4.76
C CYS A 69 6.55 3.25 3.78
N VAL A 70 6.48 4.49 4.24
CA VAL A 70 6.07 5.63 3.42
C VAL A 70 7.19 6.66 3.40
N GLU A 71 7.65 7.02 2.22
CA GLU A 71 8.70 8.01 2.03
C GLU A 71 8.24 9.11 1.07
N HIS A 72 8.72 10.33 1.31
CA HIS A 72 8.50 11.44 0.40
C HIS A 72 9.86 11.88 -0.15
N VAL A 73 10.07 11.69 -1.44
CA VAL A 73 11.34 11.99 -2.09
C VAL A 73 11.09 12.75 -3.39
N ARG A 74 11.62 13.97 -3.46
CA ARG A 74 11.56 14.82 -4.67
C ARG A 74 10.14 14.99 -5.22
N GLY A 75 9.18 15.28 -4.34
CA GLY A 75 7.78 15.48 -4.74
C GLY A 75 7.02 14.21 -5.05
N GLN A 76 7.61 13.05 -4.83
CA GLN A 76 6.98 11.77 -5.06
C GLN A 76 6.80 11.01 -3.74
N LEU A 77 5.60 10.51 -3.53
CA LEU A 77 5.30 9.61 -2.43
C LEU A 77 5.63 8.19 -2.86
N ARG A 78 6.41 7.50 -2.05
CA ARG A 78 6.77 6.10 -2.25
C ARG A 78 6.25 5.28 -1.09
N ILE A 79 5.43 4.29 -1.39
CA ILE A 79 4.81 3.43 -0.39
C ILE A 79 5.22 2.00 -0.68
N ARG A 80 5.74 1.31 0.33
CA ARG A 80 6.11 -0.10 0.22
C ARG A 80 5.37 -0.91 1.27
N LEU A 81 4.74 -1.99 0.81
CA LEU A 81 4.13 -3.00 1.67
C LEU A 81 4.92 -4.29 1.51
N ARG A 82 5.39 -4.81 2.62
CA ARG A 82 6.15 -6.05 2.66
C ARG A 82 5.39 -7.10 3.45
N ASP A 83 5.31 -8.32 2.90
CA ASP A 83 4.77 -9.47 3.61
C ASP A 83 5.80 -10.62 3.64
N ARG A 84 5.46 -11.71 4.30
CA ARG A 84 6.30 -12.93 4.38
C ARG A 84 5.55 -14.14 3.83
N ALA A 85 4.51 -13.90 3.04
CA ALA A 85 3.74 -14.97 2.42
C ALA A 85 4.54 -15.67 1.31
N PRO A 86 4.08 -16.84 0.83
CA PRO A 86 4.72 -17.51 -0.30
C PRO A 86 4.85 -16.57 -1.52
N PRO A 87 5.92 -16.73 -2.32
CA PRO A 87 6.15 -15.86 -3.47
C PRO A 87 4.99 -15.89 -4.47
N VAL A 88 4.69 -14.72 -5.05
CA VAL A 88 3.72 -14.59 -6.14
C VAL A 88 4.46 -14.48 -7.47
N ASP A 89 3.82 -14.91 -8.54
CA ASP A 89 4.33 -14.67 -9.88
C ASP A 89 3.79 -13.30 -10.36
N PRO A 90 4.67 -12.29 -10.52
CA PRO A 90 4.22 -10.95 -10.93
C PRO A 90 3.52 -10.94 -12.29
N ARG A 91 3.80 -11.92 -13.14
CA ARG A 91 3.16 -12.03 -14.46
C ARG A 91 1.69 -12.41 -14.36
N CYS A 92 1.31 -13.03 -13.25
CA CYS A 92 -0.07 -13.44 -12.99
C CYS A 92 -0.88 -12.37 -12.27
N VAL A 93 -0.25 -11.29 -11.80
CA VAL A 93 -0.94 -10.25 -11.03
C VAL A 93 -1.32 -9.09 -11.93
N ARG A 94 -2.61 -8.95 -12.19
CA ARG A 94 -3.20 -7.84 -12.94
C ARG A 94 -4.34 -7.25 -12.13
N PRO A 95 -4.63 -5.94 -12.25
CA PRO A 95 -5.79 -5.35 -11.58
C PRO A 95 -7.07 -6.12 -11.85
N ARG A 96 -7.26 -6.50 -13.11
CA ARG A 96 -8.43 -7.24 -13.58
C ARG A 96 -8.56 -8.61 -12.92
N ASP A 97 -7.46 -9.38 -12.85
CA ASP A 97 -7.47 -10.73 -12.30
C ASP A 97 -7.81 -10.73 -10.81
N LEU A 98 -7.24 -9.79 -10.07
CA LEU A 98 -7.50 -9.65 -8.64
C LEU A 98 -8.92 -9.16 -8.36
N SER A 99 -9.47 -8.31 -9.22
CA SER A 99 -10.84 -7.85 -9.06
C SER A 99 -11.86 -8.96 -9.35
N GLU A 100 -11.57 -9.86 -10.28
CA GLU A 100 -12.45 -11.00 -10.60
C GLU A 100 -12.48 -12.04 -9.48
N CYS A 101 -11.41 -12.18 -8.72
CA CYS A 101 -11.31 -13.15 -7.62
C CYS A 101 -12.01 -12.69 -6.34
N ARG A 102 -12.60 -11.50 -6.32
CA ARG A 102 -13.19 -10.89 -5.13
C ARG A 102 -14.62 -10.47 -5.40
N ALA A 103 -15.51 -10.87 -4.49
CA ALA A 103 -16.86 -10.31 -4.48
C ALA A 103 -16.77 -8.78 -4.28
N GLY A 104 -17.21 -8.01 -5.25
CA GLY A 104 -17.12 -6.56 -5.22
C GLY A 104 -15.73 -5.99 -5.53
N GLY A 105 -14.87 -6.74 -6.20
CA GLY A 105 -13.45 -6.53 -6.42
C GLY A 105 -12.98 -5.22 -7.05
N LEU A 106 -13.10 -4.11 -6.33
CA LEU A 106 -12.65 -2.79 -6.78
C LEU A 106 -11.29 -2.38 -6.19
N GLY A 107 -10.74 -3.14 -5.22
CA GLY A 107 -9.55 -2.75 -4.48
C GLY A 107 -8.32 -2.48 -5.33
N VAL A 108 -7.99 -3.40 -6.23
CA VAL A 108 -6.81 -3.23 -7.10
C VAL A 108 -7.03 -2.14 -8.13
N ASN A 109 -8.27 -1.94 -8.58
CA ASN A 109 -8.60 -0.84 -9.48
C ASN A 109 -8.40 0.52 -8.79
N ILE A 110 -8.72 0.62 -7.49
CA ILE A 110 -8.48 1.84 -6.72
C ILE A 110 -6.98 2.13 -6.63
N ILE A 111 -6.15 1.12 -6.44
CA ILE A 111 -4.69 1.26 -6.43
C ILE A 111 -4.21 1.77 -7.79
N ASP A 112 -4.65 1.12 -8.86
CA ASP A 112 -4.26 1.45 -10.23
C ASP A 112 -4.68 2.88 -10.61
N GLU A 113 -5.87 3.31 -10.22
CA GLU A 113 -6.37 4.66 -10.49
C GLU A 113 -5.69 5.74 -9.64
N THR A 114 -5.30 5.42 -8.42
CA THR A 114 -4.73 6.37 -7.47
C THR A 114 -3.22 6.54 -7.64
N MET A 115 -2.51 5.45 -7.88
CA MET A 115 -1.07 5.47 -7.99
C MET A 115 -0.62 5.66 -9.43
N ASP A 116 0.45 6.41 -9.64
CA ASP A 116 1.03 6.60 -10.97
C ASP A 116 1.69 5.32 -11.45
N ARG A 117 2.33 4.58 -10.54
CA ARG A 117 2.95 3.29 -10.80
C ARG A 117 2.83 2.40 -9.58
N TRP A 118 2.69 1.11 -9.81
CA TRP A 118 2.80 0.10 -8.77
C TRP A 118 3.38 -1.19 -9.32
N ARG A 119 4.08 -1.92 -8.46
CA ARG A 119 4.73 -3.17 -8.85
C ARG A 119 4.77 -4.12 -7.67
N LEU A 120 4.34 -5.36 -7.89
CA LEU A 120 4.41 -6.44 -6.92
C LEU A 120 5.53 -7.39 -7.31
N ARG A 121 6.44 -7.67 -6.38
CA ARG A 121 7.58 -8.56 -6.62
C ARG A 121 7.80 -9.50 -5.45
N PRO A 122 8.19 -10.78 -5.72
CA PRO A 122 8.67 -11.64 -4.65
C PRO A 122 10.02 -11.13 -4.13
N LEU A 123 10.27 -11.38 -2.83
CA LEU A 123 11.57 -11.09 -2.24
C LEU A 123 12.61 -12.11 -2.75
N LYS A 124 13.82 -11.63 -2.96
CA LYS A 124 14.96 -12.50 -3.31
C LYS A 124 15.46 -13.18 -2.03
N HIS A 125 15.78 -14.46 -2.13
CA HIS A 125 16.44 -15.24 -1.07
C HIS A 125 15.63 -15.50 0.19
N ARG A 126 14.35 -15.15 0.23
CA ARG A 126 13.48 -15.46 1.36
C ARG A 126 12.00 -15.35 0.97
N ALA A 127 11.13 -15.99 1.76
CA ALA A 127 9.69 -15.89 1.56
C ALA A 127 9.22 -14.45 1.76
N GLY A 128 8.26 -14.05 0.97
CA GLY A 128 7.65 -12.72 1.07
C GLY A 128 7.55 -12.01 -0.24
N ASN A 129 6.79 -10.92 -0.23
CA ASN A 129 6.54 -10.09 -1.40
C ASN A 129 6.64 -8.62 -1.01
N VAL A 130 6.97 -7.77 -1.97
CA VAL A 130 6.99 -6.32 -1.80
C VAL A 130 6.10 -5.70 -2.86
N LEU A 131 5.11 -4.93 -2.41
CA LEU A 131 4.32 -4.06 -3.28
C LEU A 131 4.88 -2.64 -3.17
N CYS A 132 5.37 -2.11 -4.27
CA CYS A 132 5.87 -0.74 -4.35
C CYS A 132 4.87 0.11 -5.12
N MET A 133 4.43 1.20 -4.51
CA MET A 133 3.47 2.14 -5.10
C MET A 133 4.10 3.53 -5.12
N ARG A 134 3.87 4.28 -6.20
CA ARG A 134 4.40 5.63 -6.36
C ARG A 134 3.31 6.58 -6.81
N ARG A 135 3.29 7.76 -6.19
CA ARG A 135 2.37 8.84 -6.54
C ARG A 135 3.07 10.16 -6.51
N ARG A 136 3.07 10.89 -7.62
CA ARG A 136 3.56 12.27 -7.66
C ARG A 136 2.54 13.17 -6.97
N LEU A 137 3.00 13.91 -5.97
CA LEU A 137 2.14 14.82 -5.22
C LEU A 137 2.09 16.18 -5.92
N ARG A 138 0.88 16.73 -6.00
CA ARG A 138 0.67 18.10 -6.43
C ARG A 138 0.57 18.96 -5.17
N LYS A 139 1.41 19.99 -5.08
CA LYS A 139 1.26 20.98 -4.03
C LYS A 139 -0.05 21.72 -4.26
N GLU A 140 -0.78 22.02 -3.19
CA GLU A 140 -1.86 22.98 -3.29
C GLU A 140 -1.25 24.26 -3.84
N SER A 141 -1.78 24.73 -4.96
CA SER A 141 -1.48 26.07 -5.42
C SER A 141 -2.08 26.99 -4.37
N GLY A 142 -1.23 27.67 -3.61
CA GLY A 142 -1.70 28.68 -2.69
C GLY A 142 -2.53 29.73 -3.42
N PRO A 143 -3.36 30.49 -2.70
CA PRO A 143 -4.17 31.53 -3.31
C PRO A 143 -3.30 32.58 -4.00
#